data_ac4f0da2dfd534179fb197c61d1191e7
#
_entry.id   ac4f0da2dfd534179fb197c61d1191e7
#
_cell.length_a   1.000
_cell.length_b   1.000
_cell.length_c   1.000
_cell.angle_alpha   90.00
_cell.angle_beta   90.00
_cell.angle_gamma   90.00
#
_symmetry.space_group_name_H-M   'P 1'
#
loop_
_entity.id
_entity.type
_entity.pdbx_description
1 polymer ?
#
loop_
_entity_poly.entity_id
_entity_poly.type
_entity_poly.pdbx_seq_one_letter_code
_entity_poly.pdbx_strand_id
1 'polypeptide(L)'
;EGFEKGGGSVTKEILVPFPNVEFQANLTEIASLQPDAVFAFFAGAGAVKFVKDYAEAGLKARIPLYGAGFLTDGTLRAQGQAAEGVFTTLHYADSLSLPANVRFREAFKKSVNRDADVYAVQGYDTATLLIRAMDSVKGDTRATKALVAAMEEVKFDSPRGPWHFSKSHNPVQDIYLREVKNGDNAVVGVAQKAVSDPGTGCATA
;
A
#
# COMPACT_ATOMS: atom_id res chain seq x y z
N GLU A 1 -16.62 -7.20 -5.31
CA GLU A 1 -16.60 -8.69 -5.27
C GLU A 1 -16.11 -9.26 -3.91
N GLY A 2 -14.86 -8.96 -3.43
CA GLY A 2 -14.33 -9.54 -2.18
C GLY A 2 -15.15 -9.17 -0.96
N PHE A 3 -15.55 -7.91 -0.85
CA PHE A 3 -16.39 -7.41 0.23
C PHE A 3 -17.78 -8.08 0.24
N GLU A 4 -18.40 -8.23 -0.91
CA GLU A 4 -19.69 -8.87 -1.06
C GLU A 4 -19.64 -10.38 -0.79
N LYS A 5 -18.54 -11.05 -1.21
CA LYS A 5 -18.30 -12.46 -0.85
C LYS A 5 -18.15 -12.65 0.66
N GLY A 6 -17.69 -11.61 1.37
CA GLY A 6 -17.64 -11.57 2.83
C GLY A 6 -18.97 -11.21 3.52
N GLY A 7 -20.06 -11.05 2.78
CA GLY A 7 -21.39 -10.74 3.30
C GLY A 7 -21.69 -9.23 3.39
N GLY A 8 -20.80 -8.37 2.91
CA GLY A 8 -21.05 -6.93 2.81
C GLY A 8 -21.91 -6.56 1.61
N SER A 9 -22.47 -5.35 1.60
CA SER A 9 -23.18 -4.79 0.44
C SER A 9 -22.64 -3.42 0.09
N VAL A 10 -22.46 -3.16 -1.21
CA VAL A 10 -22.06 -1.86 -1.72
C VAL A 10 -23.30 -1.02 -1.96
N THR A 11 -23.55 -0.04 -1.08
CA THR A 11 -24.71 0.84 -1.19
C THR A 11 -24.61 1.78 -2.38
N LYS A 12 -23.41 2.32 -2.63
CA LYS A 12 -23.14 3.27 -3.71
C LYS A 12 -21.67 3.22 -4.11
N GLU A 13 -21.43 3.30 -5.40
CA GLU A 13 -20.11 3.59 -5.97
C GLU A 13 -20.11 5.02 -6.53
N ILE A 14 -19.13 5.82 -6.09
CA ILE A 14 -18.97 7.22 -6.50
C ILE A 14 -17.64 7.34 -7.26
N LEU A 15 -17.72 7.58 -8.56
CA LEU A 15 -16.57 7.83 -9.41
C LEU A 15 -16.27 9.32 -9.49
N VAL A 16 -15.05 9.69 -9.15
CA VAL A 16 -14.59 11.09 -9.19
C VAL A 16 -13.58 11.25 -10.32
N PRO A 17 -13.79 12.18 -11.28
CA PRO A 17 -12.84 12.42 -12.35
C PRO A 17 -11.46 12.82 -11.81
N PHE A 18 -10.40 12.22 -12.35
CA PHE A 18 -9.04 12.64 -12.05
C PHE A 18 -8.62 13.82 -12.96
N PRO A 19 -7.95 14.84 -12.46
CA PRO A 19 -7.42 15.04 -11.10
C PRO A 19 -8.34 15.89 -10.20
N ASN A 20 -9.63 15.61 -10.15
CA ASN A 20 -10.56 16.38 -9.34
C ASN A 20 -10.16 16.36 -7.83
N VAL A 21 -10.23 17.53 -7.22
CA VAL A 21 -9.98 17.74 -5.79
C VAL A 21 -11.16 18.41 -5.07
N GLU A 22 -12.33 18.46 -5.72
CA GLU A 22 -13.55 19.03 -5.15
C GLU A 22 -14.47 17.89 -4.71
N PHE A 23 -14.63 17.71 -3.40
CA PHE A 23 -15.33 16.59 -2.81
C PHE A 23 -16.63 16.94 -2.12
N GLN A 24 -16.99 18.22 -2.01
CA GLN A 24 -18.13 18.69 -1.21
C GLN A 24 -19.46 18.00 -1.57
N ALA A 25 -19.77 17.87 -2.85
CA ALA A 25 -20.99 17.21 -3.30
C ALA A 25 -20.99 15.71 -2.91
N ASN A 26 -19.85 15.04 -3.11
CA ASN A 26 -19.69 13.62 -2.75
C ASN A 26 -19.80 13.39 -1.23
N LEU A 27 -19.23 14.27 -0.41
CA LEU A 27 -19.33 14.20 1.04
C LEU A 27 -20.76 14.43 1.54
N THR A 28 -21.49 15.35 0.89
CA THR A 28 -22.92 15.57 1.16
C THR A 28 -23.75 14.34 0.82
N GLU A 29 -23.47 13.68 -0.30
CA GLU A 29 -24.13 12.43 -0.70
C GLU A 29 -23.83 11.31 0.31
N ILE A 30 -22.56 11.12 0.72
CA ILE A 30 -22.15 10.14 1.74
C ILE A 30 -22.90 10.42 3.07
N ALA A 31 -22.98 11.68 3.49
CA ALA A 31 -23.70 12.08 4.70
C ALA A 31 -25.20 11.71 4.65
N SER A 32 -25.81 11.83 3.48
CA SER A 32 -27.22 11.49 3.25
C SER A 32 -27.48 9.98 3.21
N LEU A 33 -26.55 9.21 2.64
CA LEU A 33 -26.64 7.75 2.54
C LEU A 33 -26.42 7.05 3.88
N GLN A 34 -25.68 7.67 4.81
CA GLN A 34 -25.35 7.11 6.13
C GLN A 34 -24.84 5.65 6.07
N PRO A 35 -23.84 5.33 5.26
CA PRO A 35 -23.32 3.97 5.20
C PRO A 35 -22.60 3.59 6.50
N ASP A 36 -22.46 2.29 6.77
CA ASP A 36 -21.69 1.79 7.91
C ASP A 36 -20.18 2.09 7.79
N ALA A 37 -19.66 2.24 6.57
CA ALA A 37 -18.28 2.59 6.29
C ALA A 37 -18.13 3.20 4.90
N VAL A 38 -17.03 3.94 4.70
CA VAL A 38 -16.58 4.41 3.39
C VAL A 38 -15.25 3.78 3.05
N PHE A 39 -15.13 3.23 1.84
CA PHE A 39 -13.85 2.84 1.26
C PHE A 39 -13.48 3.84 0.16
N ALA A 40 -12.27 4.41 0.24
CA ALA A 40 -11.79 5.40 -0.72
C ALA A 40 -10.44 5.00 -1.33
N PHE A 41 -10.28 5.32 -2.62
CA PHE A 41 -9.00 5.23 -3.31
C PHE A 41 -8.62 6.61 -3.85
N PHE A 42 -7.69 7.27 -3.19
CA PHE A 42 -7.04 8.50 -3.63
C PHE A 42 -5.55 8.43 -3.33
N ALA A 43 -4.75 9.22 -4.02
CA ALA A 43 -3.31 9.34 -3.82
C ALA A 43 -2.85 10.80 -3.91
N GLY A 44 -1.69 11.12 -3.35
CA GLY A 44 -1.08 12.43 -3.43
C GLY A 44 -1.98 13.56 -2.91
N ALA A 45 -2.07 14.66 -3.64
CA ALA A 45 -2.85 15.85 -3.23
C ALA A 45 -4.36 15.55 -3.07
N GLY A 46 -4.91 14.67 -3.91
CA GLY A 46 -6.30 14.24 -3.80
C GLY A 46 -6.58 13.49 -2.49
N ALA A 47 -5.66 12.62 -2.06
CA ALA A 47 -5.78 11.94 -0.78
C ALA A 47 -5.71 12.92 0.40
N VAL A 48 -4.79 13.90 0.35
CA VAL A 48 -4.68 14.92 1.39
C VAL A 48 -5.98 15.71 1.53
N LYS A 49 -6.50 16.19 0.40
CA LYS A 49 -7.72 16.98 0.41
C LYS A 49 -8.93 16.16 0.84
N PHE A 50 -9.11 14.96 0.30
CA PHE A 50 -10.25 14.11 0.64
C PHE A 50 -10.31 13.80 2.14
N VAL A 51 -9.18 13.40 2.74
CA VAL A 51 -9.13 13.04 4.18
C VAL A 51 -9.43 14.26 5.06
N LYS A 52 -8.92 15.44 4.69
CA LYS A 52 -9.20 16.68 5.42
C LYS A 52 -10.67 17.07 5.29
N ASP A 53 -11.21 17.14 4.09
CA ASP A 53 -12.61 17.49 3.84
C ASP A 53 -13.56 16.51 4.54
N TYR A 54 -13.22 15.20 4.55
CA TYR A 54 -13.99 14.16 5.25
C TYR A 54 -14.04 14.40 6.76
N ALA A 55 -12.92 14.78 7.35
CA ALA A 55 -12.85 15.13 8.76
C ALA A 55 -13.58 16.45 9.08
N GLU A 56 -13.40 17.48 8.26
CA GLU A 56 -14.04 18.80 8.39
C GLU A 56 -15.55 18.72 8.23
N ALA A 57 -16.05 17.84 7.36
CA ALA A 57 -17.48 17.56 7.22
C ALA A 57 -18.07 16.80 8.44
N GLY A 58 -17.27 16.45 9.44
CA GLY A 58 -17.68 15.69 10.61
C GLY A 58 -18.02 14.22 10.32
N LEU A 59 -17.75 13.74 9.12
CA LEU A 59 -18.05 12.35 8.72
C LEU A 59 -17.18 11.36 9.47
N LYS A 60 -15.91 11.68 9.68
CA LYS A 60 -14.96 10.81 10.39
C LYS A 60 -15.43 10.39 11.79
N ALA A 61 -16.17 11.24 12.50
CA ALA A 61 -16.69 10.93 13.82
C ALA A 61 -17.86 9.92 13.82
N ARG A 62 -18.46 9.67 12.66
CA ARG A 62 -19.68 8.88 12.52
C ARG A 62 -19.54 7.68 11.60
N ILE A 63 -18.73 7.80 10.57
CA ILE A 63 -18.56 6.81 9.51
C ILE A 63 -17.08 6.51 9.39
N PRO A 64 -16.63 5.28 9.70
CA PRO A 64 -15.22 4.89 9.56
C PRO A 64 -14.76 5.00 8.11
N LEU A 65 -13.53 5.52 7.93
CA LEU A 65 -12.90 5.65 6.62
C LEU A 65 -11.86 4.55 6.44
N TYR A 66 -12.03 3.77 5.41
CA TYR A 66 -11.10 2.76 4.94
C TYR A 66 -10.52 3.15 3.57
N GLY A 67 -9.32 2.69 3.25
CA GLY A 67 -8.75 2.95 1.95
C GLY A 67 -7.62 2.01 1.55
N ALA A 68 -7.22 2.09 0.28
CA ALA A 68 -5.96 1.54 -0.16
C ALA A 68 -4.80 2.32 0.50
N GLY A 69 -3.63 1.69 0.63
CA GLY A 69 -2.48 2.27 1.30
C GLY A 69 -2.10 3.67 0.85
N PHE A 70 -2.26 3.97 -0.42
CA PHE A 70 -1.97 5.29 -0.99
C PHE A 70 -2.83 6.43 -0.45
N LEU A 71 -3.92 6.11 0.27
CA LEU A 71 -4.72 7.13 0.96
C LEU A 71 -3.90 7.84 2.05
N THR A 72 -2.95 7.13 2.67
CA THR A 72 -2.12 7.66 3.77
C THR A 72 -0.62 7.65 3.49
N ASP A 73 -0.11 6.75 2.62
CA ASP A 73 1.32 6.70 2.31
C ASP A 73 1.81 7.94 1.57
N GLY A 74 2.89 8.52 2.06
CA GLY A 74 3.46 9.75 1.53
C GLY A 74 2.64 11.02 1.80
N THR A 75 1.47 10.91 2.43
CA THR A 75 0.51 12.01 2.62
C THR A 75 0.18 12.30 4.08
N LEU A 76 0.47 11.39 5.01
CA LEU A 76 0.13 11.49 6.44
C LEU A 76 0.54 12.82 7.08
N ARG A 77 1.79 13.26 6.84
CA ARG A 77 2.28 14.52 7.41
C ARG A 77 1.43 15.73 6.99
N ALA A 78 0.97 15.73 5.74
CA ALA A 78 0.12 16.81 5.23
C ALA A 78 -1.34 16.69 5.68
N GLN A 79 -1.81 15.48 5.98
CA GLN A 79 -3.15 15.21 6.48
C GLN A 79 -3.27 15.53 7.98
N GLY A 80 -2.20 15.29 8.76
CA GLY A 80 -2.17 15.56 10.20
C GLY A 80 -3.28 14.84 10.95
N GLN A 81 -3.91 15.51 11.90
CA GLN A 81 -4.98 14.97 12.75
C GLN A 81 -6.23 14.51 11.97
N ALA A 82 -6.42 15.00 10.76
CA ALA A 82 -7.54 14.54 9.93
C ALA A 82 -7.45 13.05 9.59
N ALA A 83 -6.23 12.49 9.51
CA ALA A 83 -6.01 11.08 9.20
C ALA A 83 -6.13 10.13 10.40
N GLU A 84 -6.10 10.63 11.66
CA GLU A 84 -6.19 9.75 12.84
C GLU A 84 -7.41 8.84 12.80
N GLY A 85 -7.20 7.53 13.04
CA GLY A 85 -8.24 6.50 12.98
C GLY A 85 -8.63 6.04 11.58
N VAL A 86 -8.00 6.52 10.52
CA VAL A 86 -8.19 6.01 9.16
C VAL A 86 -7.53 4.64 9.02
N PHE A 87 -8.27 3.67 8.46
CA PHE A 87 -7.76 2.33 8.18
C PHE A 87 -7.32 2.18 6.73
N THR A 88 -6.17 1.54 6.52
CA THR A 88 -5.68 1.23 5.17
C THR A 88 -5.11 -0.18 5.11
N THR A 89 -4.99 -0.72 3.89
CA THR A 89 -4.28 -1.97 3.65
C THR A 89 -3.13 -1.75 2.68
N LEU A 90 -1.97 -2.30 2.98
CA LEU A 90 -0.80 -2.27 2.11
C LEU A 90 0.15 -3.43 2.42
N HIS A 91 1.04 -3.74 1.49
CA HIS A 91 2.09 -4.76 1.64
C HIS A 91 3.27 -4.32 2.54
N TYR A 92 3.24 -3.10 3.05
CA TYR A 92 4.28 -2.53 3.92
C TYR A 92 3.70 -1.52 4.90
N ALA A 93 4.36 -1.38 6.03
CA ALA A 93 4.25 -0.24 6.95
C ALA A 93 5.59 -0.01 7.62
N ASP A 94 5.94 1.24 7.84
CA ASP A 94 7.17 1.65 8.55
C ASP A 94 7.21 1.10 9.98
N SER A 95 6.07 0.94 10.61
CA SER A 95 5.94 0.36 11.96
C SER A 95 6.15 -1.15 12.05
N LEU A 96 6.42 -1.86 10.94
CA LEU A 96 6.75 -3.28 10.98
C LEU A 96 8.00 -3.54 11.81
N SER A 97 7.86 -4.38 12.85
CA SER A 97 8.95 -4.73 13.79
C SER A 97 9.91 -5.81 13.28
N LEU A 98 9.86 -6.12 11.98
CA LEU A 98 10.77 -7.09 11.35
C LEU A 98 12.22 -6.60 11.44
N PRO A 99 13.19 -7.45 11.85
CA PRO A 99 14.60 -7.04 11.96
C PRO A 99 15.16 -6.46 10.64
N ALA A 100 14.74 -6.98 9.50
CA ALA A 100 15.12 -6.46 8.18
C ALA A 100 14.60 -5.03 7.97
N ASN A 101 13.37 -4.73 8.41
CA ASN A 101 12.80 -3.38 8.32
C ASN A 101 13.54 -2.39 9.22
N VAL A 102 13.82 -2.77 10.45
CA VAL A 102 14.56 -1.90 11.39
C VAL A 102 15.91 -1.51 10.80
N ARG A 103 16.70 -2.50 10.36
CA ARG A 103 18.02 -2.25 9.72
C ARG A 103 17.91 -1.38 8.47
N PHE A 104 16.92 -1.65 7.63
CA PHE A 104 16.70 -0.90 6.41
C PHE A 104 16.38 0.57 6.71
N ARG A 105 15.45 0.84 7.63
CA ARG A 105 15.05 2.21 7.99
C ARG A 105 16.20 3.01 8.58
N GLU A 106 16.99 2.41 9.47
CA GLU A 106 18.17 3.04 10.05
C GLU A 106 19.21 3.39 8.99
N ALA A 107 19.53 2.44 8.10
CA ALA A 107 20.49 2.66 7.03
C ALA A 107 20.01 3.73 6.03
N PHE A 108 18.73 3.70 5.66
CA PHE A 108 18.12 4.66 4.76
C PHE A 108 18.17 6.09 5.36
N LYS A 109 17.75 6.23 6.63
CA LYS A 109 17.78 7.51 7.33
C LYS A 109 19.19 8.06 7.44
N LYS A 110 20.18 7.21 7.74
CA LYS A 110 21.58 7.60 7.79
C LYS A 110 22.11 8.07 6.43
N SER A 111 21.67 7.44 5.33
CA SER A 111 22.15 7.75 3.98
C SER A 111 21.53 9.00 3.38
N VAL A 112 20.21 9.21 3.56
CA VAL A 112 19.47 10.26 2.85
C VAL A 112 18.82 11.30 3.77
N ASN A 113 19.05 11.19 5.09
CA ASN A 113 18.53 12.10 6.12
C ASN A 113 17.00 12.30 6.10
N ARG A 114 16.27 11.27 5.73
CA ARG A 114 14.80 11.21 5.81
C ARG A 114 14.32 9.82 6.15
N ASP A 115 13.08 9.69 6.60
CA ASP A 115 12.49 8.41 6.89
C ASP A 115 12.17 7.65 5.59
N ALA A 116 12.30 6.32 5.64
CA ALA A 116 11.93 5.45 4.53
C ALA A 116 10.40 5.35 4.43
N ASP A 117 9.90 5.24 3.23
CA ASP A 117 8.50 5.01 2.90
C ASP A 117 8.34 3.74 2.04
N VAL A 118 7.11 3.43 1.62
CA VAL A 118 6.83 2.28 0.75
C VAL A 118 7.63 2.30 -0.55
N TYR A 119 7.87 3.47 -1.12
CA TYR A 119 8.63 3.61 -2.37
C TYR A 119 10.12 3.32 -2.16
N ALA A 120 10.67 3.73 -1.01
CA ALA A 120 12.03 3.39 -0.63
C ALA A 120 12.22 1.87 -0.47
N VAL A 121 11.25 1.17 0.13
CA VAL A 121 11.25 -0.29 0.25
C VAL A 121 11.19 -0.97 -1.11
N GLN A 122 10.32 -0.50 -1.99
CA GLN A 122 10.22 -1.07 -3.35
C GLN A 122 11.52 -0.90 -4.13
N GLY A 123 12.16 0.27 -4.02
CA GLY A 123 13.47 0.51 -4.62
C GLY A 123 14.56 -0.39 -4.04
N TYR A 124 14.60 -0.57 -2.72
CA TYR A 124 15.52 -1.47 -2.03
C TYR A 124 15.35 -2.94 -2.47
N ASP A 125 14.11 -3.41 -2.49
CA ASP A 125 13.78 -4.77 -2.91
C ASP A 125 14.18 -5.01 -4.38
N THR A 126 13.86 -4.05 -5.25
CA THR A 126 14.21 -4.13 -6.68
C THR A 126 15.72 -4.17 -6.89
N ALA A 127 16.47 -3.30 -6.21
CA ALA A 127 17.93 -3.29 -6.30
C ALA A 127 18.53 -4.60 -5.76
N THR A 128 18.05 -5.09 -4.63
CA THR A 128 18.51 -6.35 -4.03
C THR A 128 18.25 -7.54 -4.96
N LEU A 129 17.05 -7.60 -5.54
CA LEU A 129 16.66 -8.61 -6.52
C LEU A 129 17.62 -8.62 -7.73
N LEU A 130 17.80 -7.45 -8.34
CA LEU A 130 18.64 -7.31 -9.54
C LEU A 130 20.10 -7.67 -9.26
N ILE A 131 20.68 -7.18 -8.16
CA ILE A 131 22.08 -7.48 -7.79
C ILE A 131 22.27 -8.98 -7.62
N ARG A 132 21.40 -9.64 -6.85
CA ARG A 132 21.50 -11.09 -6.61
C ARG A 132 21.30 -11.92 -7.89
N ALA A 133 20.36 -11.53 -8.74
CA ALA A 133 20.17 -12.19 -10.03
C ALA A 133 21.39 -12.00 -10.96
N MET A 134 21.96 -10.80 -10.99
CA MET A 134 23.18 -10.52 -11.76
C MET A 134 24.38 -11.32 -11.25
N ASP A 135 24.53 -11.44 -9.94
CA ASP A 135 25.60 -12.27 -9.33
C ASP A 135 25.47 -13.74 -9.74
N SER A 136 24.23 -14.29 -9.78
CA SER A 136 23.99 -15.68 -10.17
C SER A 136 24.33 -15.96 -11.63
N VAL A 137 24.19 -14.98 -12.53
CA VAL A 137 24.60 -15.06 -13.94
C VAL A 137 26.02 -14.51 -14.17
N LYS A 138 26.82 -14.32 -13.11
CA LYS A 138 28.20 -13.82 -13.15
C LYS A 138 28.34 -12.50 -13.95
N GLY A 139 27.34 -11.63 -13.87
CA GLY A 139 27.32 -10.34 -14.55
C GLY A 139 27.00 -10.37 -16.04
N ASP A 140 26.69 -11.54 -16.63
CA ASP A 140 26.28 -11.60 -18.05
C ASP A 140 24.83 -11.17 -18.25
N THR A 141 24.63 -9.84 -18.37
CA THR A 141 23.30 -9.24 -18.61
C THR A 141 22.74 -9.50 -20.01
N ARG A 142 23.54 -10.04 -20.94
CA ARG A 142 23.08 -10.40 -22.29
C ARG A 142 22.33 -11.72 -22.30
N ALA A 143 22.55 -12.56 -21.31
CA ALA A 143 21.83 -13.81 -21.11
C ALA A 143 20.43 -13.56 -20.53
N THR A 144 19.58 -12.80 -21.21
CA THR A 144 18.30 -12.28 -20.70
C THR A 144 17.41 -13.36 -20.09
N LYS A 145 17.28 -14.52 -20.74
CA LYS A 145 16.47 -15.64 -20.23
C LYS A 145 17.00 -16.18 -18.91
N ALA A 146 18.32 -16.33 -18.79
CA ALA A 146 18.95 -16.80 -17.57
C ALA A 146 18.82 -15.77 -16.44
N LEU A 147 18.94 -14.48 -16.77
CA LEU A 147 18.76 -13.40 -15.81
C LEU A 147 17.32 -13.33 -15.27
N VAL A 148 16.30 -13.46 -16.14
CA VAL A 148 14.90 -13.52 -15.73
C VAL A 148 14.64 -14.71 -14.83
N ALA A 149 15.08 -15.92 -15.22
CA ALA A 149 14.94 -17.11 -14.40
C ALA A 149 15.65 -16.95 -13.04
N ALA A 150 16.83 -16.31 -13.02
CA ALA A 150 17.51 -16.00 -11.78
C ALA A 150 16.73 -15.05 -10.89
N MET A 151 16.07 -14.02 -11.45
CA MET A 151 15.20 -13.10 -10.68
C MET A 151 14.00 -13.82 -10.05
N GLU A 152 13.41 -14.79 -10.74
CA GLU A 152 12.29 -15.61 -10.23
C GLU A 152 12.68 -16.44 -9.01
N GLU A 153 13.94 -16.88 -8.93
CA GLU A 153 14.46 -17.73 -7.85
C GLU A 153 15.07 -16.96 -6.67
N VAL A 154 15.27 -15.64 -6.78
CA VAL A 154 15.89 -14.83 -5.72
C VAL A 154 15.04 -14.84 -4.45
N LYS A 155 15.69 -15.14 -3.32
CA LYS A 155 15.12 -15.05 -1.98
C LYS A 155 15.99 -14.15 -1.11
N PHE A 156 15.36 -13.27 -0.34
CA PHE A 156 16.06 -12.40 0.60
C PHE A 156 15.12 -11.90 1.71
N ASP A 157 15.73 -11.40 2.79
CA ASP A 157 14.99 -10.75 3.87
C ASP A 157 14.58 -9.35 3.45
N SER A 158 13.34 -9.21 3.01
CA SER A 158 12.78 -7.92 2.65
C SER A 158 12.29 -7.16 3.90
N PRO A 159 12.40 -5.82 3.91
CA PRO A 159 11.81 -4.99 4.96
C PRO A 159 10.29 -5.16 5.14
N ARG A 160 9.59 -5.58 4.09
CA ARG A 160 8.13 -5.83 4.12
C ARG A 160 7.74 -7.26 4.50
N GLY A 161 8.71 -8.12 4.81
CA GLY A 161 8.50 -9.54 5.06
C GLY A 161 8.75 -10.42 3.83
N PRO A 162 8.53 -11.73 3.94
CA PRO A 162 8.79 -12.66 2.85
C PRO A 162 7.86 -12.42 1.67
N TRP A 163 8.42 -12.48 0.48
CA TRP A 163 7.68 -12.47 -0.77
C TRP A 163 8.45 -13.23 -1.86
N HIS A 164 7.75 -13.62 -2.91
CA HIS A 164 8.31 -14.25 -4.11
C HIS A 164 7.44 -13.89 -5.32
N PHE A 165 7.92 -14.15 -6.52
CA PHE A 165 7.11 -13.94 -7.71
C PHE A 165 6.11 -15.08 -7.93
N SER A 166 4.90 -14.73 -8.37
CA SER A 166 3.97 -15.64 -9.01
C SER A 166 4.40 -15.92 -10.45
N LYS A 167 3.71 -16.82 -11.13
CA LYS A 167 3.93 -17.07 -12.57
C LYS A 167 3.66 -15.85 -13.44
N SER A 168 2.80 -14.94 -13.01
CA SER A 168 2.52 -13.67 -13.68
C SER A 168 3.50 -12.55 -13.34
N HIS A 169 4.62 -12.88 -12.65
CA HIS A 169 5.65 -11.96 -12.18
C HIS A 169 5.15 -10.87 -11.19
N ASN A 170 3.98 -11.08 -10.61
CA ASN A 170 3.50 -10.25 -9.51
C ASN A 170 3.99 -10.81 -8.15
N PRO A 171 4.29 -9.96 -7.16
CA PRO A 171 4.67 -10.42 -5.84
C PRO A 171 3.53 -11.20 -5.15
N VAL A 172 3.85 -12.38 -4.64
CA VAL A 172 3.04 -13.09 -3.65
C VAL A 172 3.52 -12.64 -2.27
N GLN A 173 2.68 -11.94 -1.50
CA GLN A 173 3.09 -11.25 -0.29
C GLN A 173 1.94 -11.08 0.69
N ASP A 174 2.28 -10.79 1.94
CA ASP A 174 1.29 -10.44 2.95
C ASP A 174 0.78 -9.01 2.75
N ILE A 175 -0.50 -8.80 3.04
CA ILE A 175 -1.13 -7.49 3.09
C ILE A 175 -1.47 -7.19 4.56
N TYR A 176 -0.94 -6.08 5.05
CA TYR A 176 -1.15 -5.63 6.43
C TYR A 176 -2.36 -4.71 6.52
N LEU A 177 -3.15 -4.90 7.57
CA LEU A 177 -4.15 -3.92 8.01
C LEU A 177 -3.44 -2.88 8.88
N ARG A 178 -3.63 -1.62 8.58
CA ARG A 178 -3.01 -0.49 9.27
C ARG A 178 -4.07 0.50 9.71
N GLU A 179 -3.82 1.13 10.83
CA GLU A 179 -4.61 2.22 11.37
C GLU A 179 -3.68 3.41 11.59
N VAL A 180 -4.12 4.60 11.24
CA VAL A 180 -3.36 5.81 11.58
C VAL A 180 -3.47 6.08 13.07
N LYS A 181 -2.33 6.02 13.77
CA LYS A 181 -2.20 6.28 15.20
C LYS A 181 -1.00 7.17 15.48
N ASN A 182 -1.23 8.28 16.16
CA ASN A 182 -0.18 9.25 16.49
C ASN A 182 0.62 9.74 15.26
N GLY A 183 -0.06 9.87 14.12
CA GLY A 183 0.53 10.31 12.87
C GLY A 183 1.32 9.25 12.09
N ASP A 184 1.28 7.97 12.52
CA ASP A 184 1.93 6.85 11.85
C ASP A 184 0.92 5.82 11.34
N ASN A 185 1.25 5.11 10.26
CA ASN A 185 0.50 3.92 9.81
C ASN A 185 0.87 2.71 10.69
N ALA A 186 0.21 2.56 11.82
CA ALA A 186 0.45 1.46 12.74
C ALA A 186 -0.15 0.14 12.20
N VAL A 187 0.64 -0.94 12.18
CA VAL A 187 0.13 -2.27 11.85
C VAL A 187 -0.74 -2.78 12.99
N VAL A 188 -2.00 -3.07 12.68
CA VAL A 188 -2.96 -3.65 13.63
C VAL A 188 -3.24 -5.14 13.36
N GLY A 189 -2.80 -5.64 12.22
CA GLY A 189 -2.89 -7.06 11.89
C GLY A 189 -2.45 -7.37 10.46
N VAL A 190 -2.50 -8.65 10.11
CA VAL A 190 -2.35 -9.13 8.74
C VAL A 190 -3.75 -9.30 8.16
N ALA A 191 -4.10 -8.49 7.16
CA ALA A 191 -5.40 -8.54 6.50
C ALA A 191 -5.53 -9.83 5.67
N GLN A 192 -4.47 -10.19 4.95
CA GLN A 192 -4.42 -11.42 4.17
C GLN A 192 -2.96 -11.86 3.97
N LYS A 193 -2.72 -13.17 4.11
CA LYS A 193 -1.40 -13.76 3.89
C LYS A 193 -1.25 -14.25 2.46
N ALA A 194 -0.01 -14.17 1.97
CA ALA A 194 0.41 -14.72 0.69
C ALA A 194 -0.57 -14.39 -0.46
N VAL A 195 -0.98 -13.13 -0.54
CA VAL A 195 -1.88 -12.67 -1.62
C VAL A 195 -1.16 -12.82 -2.94
N SER A 196 -1.78 -13.58 -3.84
CA SER A 196 -1.28 -13.82 -5.19
C SER A 196 -2.27 -13.26 -6.21
N ASP A 197 -1.73 -12.62 -7.23
CA ASP A 197 -2.51 -12.29 -8.43
C ASP A 197 -2.82 -13.57 -9.19
N PRO A 198 -4.11 -13.86 -9.52
CA PRO A 198 -4.49 -15.01 -10.30
C PRO A 198 -3.98 -14.97 -11.75
N GLY A 199 -3.41 -13.86 -12.19
CA GLY A 199 -2.90 -13.69 -13.55
C GLY A 199 -3.98 -13.64 -14.63
N THR A 200 -5.24 -13.42 -14.27
CA THR A 200 -6.37 -13.40 -15.22
C THR A 200 -6.13 -12.34 -16.31
N GLY A 201 -6.09 -12.81 -17.57
CA GLY A 201 -5.79 -11.95 -18.72
C GLY A 201 -4.30 -11.71 -18.97
N CYS A 202 -3.39 -12.28 -18.17
CA CYS A 202 -1.96 -12.23 -18.39
C CYS A 202 -1.51 -13.35 -19.35
N ALA A 203 -0.75 -13.01 -20.39
CA ALA A 203 -0.26 -14.00 -21.37
C ALA A 203 0.84 -14.93 -20.82
N THR A 204 1.44 -14.57 -19.68
CA THR A 204 2.52 -15.32 -19.00
C THR A 204 2.07 -16.11 -17.78
N ALA A 205 0.78 -16.06 -17.44
CA ALA A 205 0.22 -16.73 -16.27
C ALA A 205 -0.10 -18.22 -16.55
#